data_614d105865dc454aedaa42679acb3483
#
_entry.id   614d105865dc454aedaa42679acb3483
#
_cell.length_a   1.000
_cell.length_b   1.000
_cell.length_c   1.000
_cell.angle_alpha   90.00
_cell.angle_beta   90.00
_cell.angle_gamma   90.00
#
_symmetry.space_group_name_H-M   'P 1'
#
loop_
_entity.id
_entity.type
_entity.pdbx_description
1 polymer ?
#
loop_
_entity_poly.entity_id
_entity_poly.type
_entity_poly.pdbx_seq_one_letter_code
_entity_poly.pdbx_strand_id
1 'polypeptide(L)'
;MGVDKRDLGLDNGSVGTGGQSDADILLTINTKTGKAKAIAIPRDTMVDVDLYSESGIFLRSEKMQLCLSYAYGDGKAKSAENTANSISRILYDVPITKYFALDLNGIAPINDSIGGVTVDSLYDFKDIGIKKGDKIKLTGDMTEKYVRQRDMDTVNASLNRTARQVQYVKAFASQVIPAVTQDFSVVTRLYDTASKYSTTNLSLSNVTYLASLMLSKGITNFDTVTLEGDMQESTKKDYADFVYAEFYPDKDKLMQLVLDTFYTKQDK
;
A
#
# COMPACT_ATOMS: atom_id res chain seq x y z
N MET A 1 -1.95 -0.11 -3.26
CA MET A 1 -1.18 1.16 -3.37
C MET A 1 -2.08 2.32 -3.02
N GLY A 2 -1.60 3.27 -2.22
CA GLY A 2 -2.27 4.56 -2.00
C GLY A 2 -1.54 5.64 -2.78
N VAL A 3 -2.23 6.28 -3.73
CA VAL A 3 -1.62 7.27 -4.64
C VAL A 3 -1.97 8.67 -4.17
N ASP A 4 -1.01 9.58 -4.18
CA ASP A 4 -1.15 10.97 -3.70
C ASP A 4 -1.89 11.91 -4.68
N LYS A 5 -2.83 11.37 -5.44
CA LYS A 5 -3.72 12.08 -6.36
C LYS A 5 -5.15 12.10 -5.84
N ARG A 6 -5.88 13.17 -6.14
CA ARG A 6 -7.30 13.31 -5.79
C ARG A 6 -8.24 12.57 -6.74
N ASP A 7 -7.82 12.35 -7.96
CA ASP A 7 -8.62 11.67 -8.98
C ASP A 7 -7.69 11.03 -10.02
N LEU A 8 -7.59 9.71 -9.99
CA LEU A 8 -6.80 8.95 -10.96
C LEU A 8 -7.45 8.95 -12.36
N GLY A 9 -8.76 9.26 -12.44
CA GLY A 9 -9.47 9.34 -13.72
C GLY A 9 -9.14 10.57 -14.56
N LEU A 10 -8.71 11.65 -13.91
CA LEU A 10 -8.41 12.95 -14.55
C LEU A 10 -6.94 13.11 -14.98
N ASP A 11 -6.11 12.08 -14.80
CA ASP A 11 -4.72 12.16 -15.25
C ASP A 11 -4.65 12.25 -16.78
N ASN A 12 -3.95 13.25 -17.28
CA ASN A 12 -3.74 13.48 -18.71
C ASN A 12 -2.69 12.55 -19.34
N GLY A 13 -2.16 11.62 -18.57
CA GLY A 13 -1.23 10.59 -19.05
C GLY A 13 0.21 11.07 -19.27
N SER A 14 0.57 12.27 -18.85
CA SER A 14 1.95 12.75 -18.95
C SER A 14 2.85 11.97 -17.98
N VAL A 15 3.87 11.32 -18.53
CA VAL A 15 4.86 10.57 -17.75
C VAL A 15 5.57 11.50 -16.75
N GLY A 16 5.76 11.03 -15.53
CA GLY A 16 6.35 11.81 -14.44
C GLY A 16 5.35 12.65 -13.63
N THR A 17 4.07 12.74 -14.06
CA THR A 17 3.03 13.53 -13.37
C THR A 17 1.91 12.66 -12.76
N GLY A 18 1.95 11.35 -12.95
CA GLY A 18 0.91 10.40 -12.55
C GLY A 18 0.67 10.25 -11.03
N GLY A 19 1.38 11.01 -10.19
CA GLY A 19 1.36 10.90 -8.73
C GLY A 19 2.38 9.90 -8.22
N GLN A 20 2.48 9.80 -6.89
CA GLN A 20 3.40 8.88 -6.23
C GLN A 20 2.62 7.84 -5.43
N SER A 21 3.09 6.59 -5.42
CA SER A 21 2.54 5.58 -4.50
C SER A 21 3.11 5.79 -3.10
N ASP A 22 2.34 6.46 -2.26
CA ASP A 22 2.74 6.85 -0.91
C ASP A 22 2.52 5.75 0.14
N ALA A 23 1.80 4.70 -0.23
CA ALA A 23 1.49 3.55 0.62
C ALA A 23 1.47 2.28 -0.23
N ASP A 24 2.45 1.42 -0.06
CA ASP A 24 2.54 0.17 -0.78
C ASP A 24 2.46 -1.01 0.19
N ILE A 25 1.37 -1.78 0.09
CA ILE A 25 1.12 -2.95 0.94
C ILE A 25 0.80 -4.15 0.04
N LEU A 26 1.62 -5.18 0.11
CA LEU A 26 1.39 -6.45 -0.57
C LEU A 26 0.58 -7.37 0.35
N LEU A 27 -0.61 -7.75 -0.09
CA LEU A 27 -1.43 -8.76 0.58
C LEU A 27 -1.14 -10.13 -0.02
N THR A 28 -0.85 -11.11 0.84
CA THR A 28 -0.62 -12.50 0.45
C THR A 28 -1.56 -13.43 1.20
N ILE A 29 -2.09 -14.42 0.51
CA ILE A 29 -2.94 -15.47 1.11
C ILE A 29 -2.44 -16.83 0.61
N ASN A 30 -2.01 -17.67 1.55
CA ASN A 30 -1.73 -19.06 1.23
C ASN A 30 -3.05 -19.83 1.14
N THR A 31 -3.46 -20.18 -0.06
CA THR A 31 -4.75 -20.83 -0.33
C THR A 31 -4.88 -22.24 0.26
N LYS A 32 -3.76 -22.90 0.56
CA LYS A 32 -3.73 -24.23 1.20
C LYS A 32 -3.89 -24.12 2.71
N THR A 33 -3.11 -23.27 3.36
CA THR A 33 -3.06 -23.16 4.83
C THR A 33 -3.99 -22.11 5.42
N GLY A 34 -4.46 -21.16 4.61
CA GLY A 34 -5.23 -20.00 5.07
C GLY A 34 -4.38 -18.91 5.73
N LYS A 35 -3.06 -19.03 5.76
CA LYS A 35 -2.22 -17.95 6.31
C LYS A 35 -2.29 -16.73 5.40
N ALA A 36 -2.62 -15.58 5.99
CA ALA A 36 -2.66 -14.29 5.31
C ALA A 36 -1.62 -13.34 5.93
N LYS A 37 -0.95 -12.56 5.09
CA LYS A 37 0.06 -11.59 5.53
C LYS A 37 -0.05 -10.31 4.71
N ALA A 38 0.11 -9.16 5.37
CA ALA A 38 0.28 -7.86 4.75
C ALA A 38 1.73 -7.39 4.93
N ILE A 39 2.43 -7.20 3.83
CA ILE A 39 3.82 -6.75 3.79
C ILE A 39 3.81 -5.28 3.35
N ALA A 40 4.16 -4.38 4.24
CA ALA A 40 4.31 -2.97 3.93
C ALA A 40 5.73 -2.69 3.42
N ILE A 41 5.81 -2.03 2.28
CA ILE A 41 7.05 -1.65 1.64
C ILE A 41 7.22 -0.13 1.80
N PRO A 42 8.27 0.34 2.48
CA PRO A 42 8.53 1.77 2.61
C PRO A 42 8.61 2.43 1.24
N ARG A 43 7.92 3.56 1.08
CA ARG A 43 7.86 4.29 -0.20
C ARG A 43 9.23 4.73 -0.73
N ASP A 44 10.18 4.95 0.18
CA ASP A 44 11.53 5.42 -0.13
C ASP A 44 12.50 4.25 -0.45
N THR A 45 11.98 3.01 -0.59
CA THR A 45 12.78 1.83 -0.94
C THR A 45 13.43 2.01 -2.30
N MET A 46 14.75 1.90 -2.34
CA MET A 46 15.54 2.05 -3.56
C MET A 46 15.46 0.79 -4.42
N VAL A 47 14.92 0.93 -5.62
CA VAL A 47 14.66 -0.18 -6.56
C VAL A 47 14.87 0.30 -8.00
N ASP A 48 15.09 -0.63 -8.93
CA ASP A 48 15.12 -0.32 -10.35
C ASP A 48 13.69 -0.14 -10.86
N VAL A 49 13.38 1.08 -11.29
CA VAL A 49 12.07 1.50 -11.81
C VAL A 49 12.15 1.64 -13.32
N ASP A 50 11.17 1.10 -14.03
CA ASP A 50 11.08 1.23 -15.47
C ASP A 50 10.54 2.60 -15.87
N LEU A 51 11.24 3.25 -16.79
CA LEU A 51 10.87 4.53 -17.36
C LEU A 51 10.29 4.31 -18.76
N TYR A 52 9.17 4.96 -19.02
CA TYR A 52 8.47 4.89 -20.31
C TYR A 52 8.40 6.28 -20.95
N SER A 53 8.31 6.32 -22.27
CA SER A 53 7.96 7.53 -23.00
C SER A 53 6.47 7.84 -22.86
N GLU A 54 6.05 9.05 -23.25
CA GLU A 54 4.62 9.43 -23.32
C GLU A 54 3.79 8.50 -24.21
N SER A 55 4.41 7.86 -25.19
CA SER A 55 3.78 6.84 -26.04
C SER A 55 3.76 5.43 -25.43
N GLY A 56 4.23 5.28 -24.18
CA GLY A 56 4.25 3.98 -23.46
C GLY A 56 5.38 3.04 -23.87
N ILE A 57 6.39 3.53 -24.62
CA ILE A 57 7.55 2.73 -25.02
C ILE A 57 8.55 2.71 -23.85
N PHE A 58 9.01 1.51 -23.50
CA PHE A 58 10.08 1.33 -22.50
C PHE A 58 11.37 2.02 -22.97
N LEU A 59 11.98 2.80 -22.09
CA LEU A 59 13.21 3.53 -22.37
C LEU A 59 14.42 2.89 -21.67
N ARG A 60 14.33 2.75 -20.34
CA ARG A 60 15.37 2.19 -19.49
C ARG A 60 14.82 1.92 -18.10
N SER A 61 15.58 1.21 -17.28
CA SER A 61 15.35 1.14 -15.83
C SER A 61 16.36 2.03 -15.12
N GLU A 62 15.93 2.66 -14.03
CA GLU A 62 16.76 3.56 -13.24
C GLU A 62 16.53 3.33 -11.74
N LYS A 63 17.62 3.37 -10.96
CA LYS A 63 17.56 3.19 -9.50
C LYS A 63 17.00 4.44 -8.84
N MET A 64 15.81 4.31 -8.26
CA MET A 64 15.12 5.40 -7.57
C MET A 64 14.17 4.88 -6.48
N GLN A 65 13.53 5.78 -5.75
CA GLN A 65 12.54 5.44 -4.74
C GLN A 65 11.32 4.73 -5.36
N LEU A 66 10.81 3.70 -4.68
CA LEU A 66 9.63 2.93 -5.11
C LEU A 66 8.43 3.82 -5.44
N CYS A 67 8.15 4.85 -4.63
CA CYS A 67 7.00 5.71 -4.83
C CYS A 67 6.97 6.40 -6.21
N LEU A 68 8.13 6.61 -6.84
CA LEU A 68 8.24 7.22 -8.15
C LEU A 68 7.82 6.26 -9.28
N SER A 69 7.79 4.95 -9.04
CA SER A 69 7.40 3.96 -10.04
C SER A 69 6.01 4.23 -10.63
N TYR A 70 5.08 4.74 -9.79
CA TYR A 70 3.74 5.09 -10.25
C TYR A 70 3.75 6.29 -11.22
N ALA A 71 4.57 7.30 -10.96
CA ALA A 71 4.67 8.49 -11.78
C ALA A 71 5.15 8.22 -13.21
N TYR A 72 5.99 7.20 -13.39
CA TYR A 72 6.60 6.87 -14.68
C TYR A 72 5.78 5.91 -15.56
N GLY A 73 4.52 5.67 -15.23
CA GLY A 73 3.54 5.01 -16.10
C GLY A 73 2.59 5.99 -16.77
N ASP A 74 1.35 5.57 -16.95
CA ASP A 74 0.26 6.34 -17.58
C ASP A 74 -0.68 7.03 -16.57
N GLY A 75 -0.34 7.03 -15.30
CA GLY A 75 -1.22 7.49 -14.21
C GLY A 75 -2.35 6.51 -13.87
N LYS A 76 -2.46 5.39 -14.56
CA LYS A 76 -3.53 4.39 -14.46
C LYS A 76 -2.95 2.96 -14.37
N ALA A 77 -3.41 2.08 -15.26
CA ALA A 77 -3.04 0.66 -15.27
C ALA A 77 -1.54 0.45 -15.40
N LYS A 78 -0.88 1.12 -16.33
CA LYS A 78 0.56 1.00 -16.54
C LYS A 78 1.37 1.47 -15.35
N SER A 79 0.93 2.54 -14.67
CA SER A 79 1.54 3.03 -13.42
C SER A 79 1.44 2.01 -12.30
N ALA A 80 0.25 1.41 -12.12
CA ALA A 80 0.05 0.38 -11.11
C ALA A 80 0.85 -0.90 -11.41
N GLU A 81 0.94 -1.30 -12.69
CA GLU A 81 1.79 -2.42 -13.13
C GLU A 81 3.27 -2.14 -12.90
N ASN A 82 3.74 -0.93 -13.19
CA ASN A 82 5.13 -0.52 -12.97
C ASN A 82 5.50 -0.60 -11.48
N THR A 83 4.60 -0.14 -10.60
CA THR A 83 4.79 -0.25 -9.16
C THR A 83 4.79 -1.72 -8.70
N ALA A 84 3.88 -2.54 -9.21
CA ALA A 84 3.84 -3.97 -8.90
C ALA A 84 5.12 -4.69 -9.34
N ASN A 85 5.64 -4.36 -10.54
CA ASN A 85 6.91 -4.91 -11.05
C ASN A 85 8.10 -4.47 -10.19
N SER A 86 8.14 -3.21 -9.76
CA SER A 86 9.18 -2.71 -8.87
C SER A 86 9.15 -3.43 -7.52
N ILE A 87 7.95 -3.66 -6.94
CA ILE A 87 7.79 -4.46 -5.71
C ILE A 87 8.23 -5.91 -5.94
N SER A 88 7.89 -6.51 -7.09
CA SER A 88 8.33 -7.85 -7.46
C SER A 88 9.87 -7.94 -7.43
N ARG A 89 10.58 -6.99 -8.02
CA ARG A 89 12.05 -6.91 -8.00
C ARG A 89 12.62 -6.81 -6.58
N ILE A 90 12.01 -6.03 -5.70
CA ILE A 90 12.41 -5.96 -4.28
C ILE A 90 12.30 -7.35 -3.65
N LEU A 91 11.29 -8.13 -3.99
CA LEU A 91 10.98 -9.44 -3.44
C LEU A 91 11.57 -10.60 -4.26
N TYR A 92 12.72 -10.40 -4.90
CA TYR A 92 13.42 -11.40 -5.71
C TYR A 92 12.56 -12.04 -6.81
N ASP A 93 11.87 -11.17 -7.56
CA ASP A 93 11.01 -11.49 -8.69
C ASP A 93 9.79 -12.38 -8.37
N VAL A 94 9.30 -12.32 -7.13
CA VAL A 94 8.00 -12.93 -6.78
C VAL A 94 6.90 -12.29 -7.65
N PRO A 95 6.14 -13.07 -8.46
CA PRO A 95 5.16 -12.51 -9.37
C PRO A 95 4.00 -11.82 -8.64
N ILE A 96 3.74 -10.56 -8.99
CA ILE A 96 2.62 -9.78 -8.48
C ILE A 96 1.72 -9.42 -9.67
N THR A 97 0.62 -10.16 -9.83
CA THR A 97 -0.26 -10.05 -11.00
C THR A 97 -1.54 -9.25 -10.75
N LYS A 98 -1.82 -8.93 -9.50
CA LYS A 98 -3.02 -8.18 -9.09
C LYS A 98 -2.62 -6.91 -8.37
N TYR A 99 -3.33 -5.83 -8.69
CA TYR A 99 -3.13 -4.53 -8.07
C TYR A 99 -4.45 -3.82 -7.79
N PHE A 100 -4.38 -2.94 -6.81
CA PHE A 100 -5.42 -1.99 -6.45
C PHE A 100 -4.73 -0.67 -6.07
N ALA A 101 -4.90 0.36 -6.88
CA ALA A 101 -4.37 1.70 -6.67
C ALA A 101 -5.51 2.64 -6.32
N LEU A 102 -5.52 3.14 -5.09
CA LEU A 102 -6.56 4.01 -4.53
C LEU A 102 -6.11 5.45 -4.57
N ASP A 103 -6.97 6.35 -5.02
CA ASP A 103 -6.78 7.80 -4.89
C ASP A 103 -7.18 8.32 -3.49
N LEU A 104 -6.83 9.58 -3.22
CA LEU A 104 -7.10 10.22 -1.93
C LEU A 104 -8.61 10.39 -1.66
N ASN A 105 -9.41 10.62 -2.69
CA ASN A 105 -10.85 10.80 -2.54
C ASN A 105 -11.56 9.51 -2.12
N GLY A 106 -10.94 8.35 -2.32
CA GLY A 106 -11.51 7.07 -1.94
C GLY A 106 -11.32 6.70 -0.46
N ILE A 107 -10.40 7.34 0.26
CA ILE A 107 -10.07 6.97 1.65
C ILE A 107 -11.29 7.10 2.56
N ALA A 108 -11.90 8.29 2.60
CA ALA A 108 -13.06 8.55 3.46
C ALA A 108 -14.30 7.74 3.07
N PRO A 109 -14.73 7.67 1.79
CA PRO A 109 -15.90 6.88 1.41
C PRO A 109 -15.78 5.38 1.72
N ILE A 110 -14.60 4.78 1.49
CA ILE A 110 -14.36 3.37 1.82
C ILE A 110 -14.43 3.15 3.33
N ASN A 111 -13.74 3.99 4.10
CA ASN A 111 -13.77 3.94 5.55
C ASN A 111 -15.19 4.05 6.11
N ASP A 112 -15.95 5.03 5.63
CA ASP A 112 -17.28 5.34 6.15
C ASP A 112 -18.34 4.30 5.72
N SER A 113 -18.10 3.58 4.61
CA SER A 113 -18.99 2.50 4.13
C SER A 113 -19.11 1.33 5.11
N ILE A 114 -18.16 1.18 6.03
CA ILE A 114 -18.18 0.20 7.14
C ILE A 114 -18.46 0.86 8.50
N GLY A 115 -18.87 2.12 8.50
CA GLY A 115 -19.17 2.89 9.71
C GLY A 115 -17.96 3.51 10.40
N GLY A 116 -16.80 3.60 9.72
CA GLY A 116 -15.57 4.16 10.27
C GLY A 116 -14.69 3.14 10.98
N VAL A 117 -13.40 3.40 11.03
CA VAL A 117 -12.37 2.52 11.61
C VAL A 117 -11.91 3.06 12.96
N THR A 118 -11.87 2.20 13.97
CA THR A 118 -11.34 2.55 15.29
C THR A 118 -9.88 2.12 15.41
N VAL A 119 -9.03 3.05 15.87
CA VAL A 119 -7.60 2.82 16.12
C VAL A 119 -7.19 3.42 17.47
N ASP A 120 -6.11 2.90 18.06
CA ASP A 120 -5.42 3.55 19.17
C ASP A 120 -4.30 4.42 18.58
N SER A 121 -4.34 5.73 18.78
CA SER A 121 -3.41 6.65 18.12
C SER A 121 -1.95 6.33 18.43
N LEU A 122 -1.12 6.18 17.38
CA LEU A 122 0.32 5.90 17.54
C LEU A 122 1.13 7.15 17.91
N TYR A 123 0.60 8.33 17.64
CA TYR A 123 1.31 9.62 17.78
C TYR A 123 0.35 10.72 18.26
N ASP A 124 0.92 11.83 18.68
CA ASP A 124 0.17 13.05 18.96
C ASP A 124 -0.17 13.77 17.66
N PHE A 125 -1.42 14.22 17.54
CA PHE A 125 -1.91 15.07 16.45
C PHE A 125 -2.42 16.39 17.06
N LYS A 126 -1.52 17.34 17.25
CA LYS A 126 -1.80 18.60 17.96
C LYS A 126 -2.89 19.44 17.29
N ASP A 127 -2.94 19.42 15.96
CA ASP A 127 -3.90 20.16 15.13
C ASP A 127 -5.35 19.66 15.26
N ILE A 128 -5.54 18.42 15.69
CA ILE A 128 -6.88 17.82 15.91
C ILE A 128 -7.10 17.34 17.35
N GLY A 129 -6.16 17.68 18.25
CA GLY A 129 -6.30 17.41 19.70
C GLY A 129 -6.19 15.96 20.11
N ILE A 130 -5.64 15.08 19.26
CA ILE A 130 -5.47 13.65 19.55
C ILE A 130 -4.09 13.43 20.17
N LYS A 131 -4.05 12.60 21.23
CA LYS A 131 -2.81 12.18 21.89
C LYS A 131 -2.49 10.73 21.56
N LYS A 132 -1.22 10.39 21.63
CA LYS A 132 -0.77 8.99 21.55
C LYS A 132 -1.48 8.13 22.60
N GLY A 133 -2.05 7.01 22.16
CA GLY A 133 -2.83 6.09 22.98
C GLY A 133 -4.32 6.40 23.05
N ASP A 134 -4.79 7.54 22.55
CA ASP A 134 -6.21 7.82 22.49
C ASP A 134 -6.91 6.83 21.55
N LYS A 135 -8.03 6.27 22.00
CA LYS A 135 -8.90 5.44 21.16
C LYS A 135 -9.82 6.32 20.35
N ILE A 136 -9.63 6.35 19.04
CA ILE A 136 -10.36 7.23 18.14
C ILE A 136 -11.08 6.44 17.05
N LYS A 137 -12.30 6.89 16.72
CA LYS A 137 -13.03 6.40 15.55
C LYS A 137 -12.80 7.36 14.40
N LEU A 138 -12.06 6.88 13.40
CA LEU A 138 -11.77 7.64 12.19
C LEU A 138 -12.99 7.66 11.28
N THR A 139 -13.43 8.85 10.87
CA THR A 139 -14.54 9.07 9.93
C THR A 139 -14.25 10.28 9.05
N GLY A 140 -14.78 10.27 7.81
CA GLY A 140 -14.61 11.39 6.89
C GLY A 140 -13.16 11.81 6.69
N ASP A 141 -12.91 13.09 6.62
CA ASP A 141 -11.59 13.70 6.38
C ASP A 141 -10.55 13.37 7.48
N MET A 142 -11.01 13.03 8.68
CA MET A 142 -10.09 12.60 9.75
C MET A 142 -9.33 11.34 9.38
N THR A 143 -9.96 10.44 8.61
CA THR A 143 -9.31 9.21 8.14
C THR A 143 -8.13 9.52 7.24
N GLU A 144 -8.33 10.41 6.26
CA GLU A 144 -7.25 10.85 5.37
C GLU A 144 -6.13 11.54 6.16
N LYS A 145 -6.47 12.47 7.04
CA LYS A 145 -5.48 13.15 7.90
C LYS A 145 -4.66 12.15 8.70
N TYR A 146 -5.30 11.16 9.33
CA TYR A 146 -4.60 10.16 10.13
C TYR A 146 -3.58 9.36 9.32
N VAL A 147 -3.92 8.87 8.14
CA VAL A 147 -3.04 8.00 7.34
C VAL A 147 -1.98 8.78 6.54
N ARG A 148 -2.16 10.11 6.34
CA ARG A 148 -1.27 10.94 5.51
C ARG A 148 -0.32 11.83 6.28
N GLN A 149 -0.67 12.27 7.49
CA GLN A 149 0.13 13.26 8.23
C GLN A 149 1.59 12.80 8.38
N ARG A 150 2.49 13.75 8.20
CA ARG A 150 3.94 13.56 8.43
C ARG A 150 4.41 14.56 9.47
N ASP A 151 5.27 14.11 10.36
CA ASP A 151 6.15 14.99 11.11
C ASP A 151 7.40 15.20 10.26
N MET A 152 7.51 16.37 9.62
CA MET A 152 8.58 16.67 8.66
C MET A 152 9.94 16.88 9.34
N ASP A 153 9.96 16.92 10.66
CA ASP A 153 11.20 17.24 11.43
C ASP A 153 12.08 15.99 11.68
N THR A 154 11.70 14.83 11.15
CA THR A 154 12.45 13.58 11.39
C THR A 154 12.74 12.80 10.10
N VAL A 155 13.94 12.23 9.99
CA VAL A 155 14.33 11.32 8.88
C VAL A 155 13.38 10.11 8.78
N ASN A 156 12.80 9.69 9.91
CA ASN A 156 11.87 8.57 9.99
C ASN A 156 10.40 8.96 9.74
N ALA A 157 10.12 10.18 9.29
CA ALA A 157 8.75 10.66 9.06
C ALA A 157 7.93 9.73 8.14
N SER A 158 8.57 9.18 7.10
CA SER A 158 7.90 8.26 6.18
C SER A 158 7.63 6.88 6.81
N LEU A 159 8.55 6.35 7.61
CA LEU A 159 8.37 5.10 8.34
C LEU A 159 7.25 5.22 9.39
N ASN A 160 7.20 6.35 10.11
CA ASN A 160 6.11 6.65 11.05
C ASN A 160 4.75 6.70 10.35
N ARG A 161 4.69 7.25 9.15
CA ARG A 161 3.48 7.23 8.33
C ARG A 161 3.13 5.81 7.88
N THR A 162 4.09 5.03 7.40
CA THR A 162 3.89 3.62 7.05
C THR A 162 3.34 2.82 8.22
N ALA A 163 3.85 3.02 9.44
CA ALA A 163 3.33 2.35 10.64
C ALA A 163 1.83 2.65 10.89
N ARG A 164 1.38 3.91 10.71
CA ARG A 164 -0.04 4.26 10.81
C ARG A 164 -0.89 3.64 9.71
N GLN A 165 -0.37 3.60 8.48
CA GLN A 165 -1.06 2.97 7.35
C GLN A 165 -1.25 1.47 7.58
N VAL A 166 -0.22 0.78 8.07
CA VAL A 166 -0.30 -0.63 8.46
C VAL A 166 -1.32 -0.85 9.58
N GLN A 167 -1.28 -0.01 10.62
CA GLN A 167 -2.25 -0.06 11.71
C GLN A 167 -3.67 0.12 11.20
N TYR A 168 -3.90 1.13 10.35
CA TYR A 168 -5.21 1.41 9.75
C TYR A 168 -5.71 0.22 8.93
N VAL A 169 -4.90 -0.33 8.03
CA VAL A 169 -5.29 -1.48 7.19
C VAL A 169 -5.63 -2.70 8.06
N LYS A 170 -4.86 -2.96 9.11
CA LYS A 170 -5.15 -4.03 10.07
C LYS A 170 -6.47 -3.80 10.82
N ALA A 171 -6.70 -2.59 11.30
CA ALA A 171 -7.93 -2.22 12.00
C ALA A 171 -9.15 -2.27 11.06
N PHE A 172 -9.00 -1.79 9.81
CA PHE A 172 -10.03 -1.90 8.77
C PHE A 172 -10.42 -3.37 8.53
N ALA A 173 -9.45 -4.23 8.29
CA ALA A 173 -9.71 -5.65 8.07
C ALA A 173 -10.36 -6.33 9.26
N SER A 174 -9.94 -6.01 10.50
CA SER A 174 -10.53 -6.57 11.72
C SER A 174 -12.01 -6.21 11.90
N GLN A 175 -12.48 -5.15 11.27
CA GLN A 175 -13.89 -4.74 11.28
C GLN A 175 -14.66 -5.27 10.06
N VAL A 176 -14.01 -5.30 8.88
CA VAL A 176 -14.64 -5.80 7.64
C VAL A 176 -14.87 -7.32 7.70
N ILE A 177 -13.92 -8.10 8.18
CA ILE A 177 -14.02 -9.57 8.17
C ILE A 177 -15.26 -10.07 8.94
N PRO A 178 -15.54 -9.63 10.18
CA PRO A 178 -16.77 -9.98 10.88
C PRO A 178 -18.03 -9.47 10.17
N ALA A 179 -18.02 -8.27 9.59
CA ALA A 179 -19.16 -7.73 8.85
C ALA A 179 -19.49 -8.59 7.62
N VAL A 180 -18.47 -9.03 6.86
CA VAL A 180 -18.64 -9.95 5.73
C VAL A 180 -19.12 -11.32 6.18
N THR A 181 -18.70 -11.79 7.36
CA THR A 181 -19.18 -13.06 7.92
C THR A 181 -20.67 -13.01 8.25
N GLN A 182 -21.18 -11.87 8.71
CA GLN A 182 -22.59 -11.66 9.02
C GLN A 182 -23.44 -11.38 7.78
N ASP A 183 -22.92 -10.60 6.87
CA ASP A 183 -23.58 -10.18 5.64
C ASP A 183 -22.59 -10.13 4.47
N PHE A 184 -22.58 -11.17 3.66
CA PHE A 184 -21.67 -11.29 2.52
C PHE A 184 -21.84 -10.16 1.49
N SER A 185 -23.01 -9.48 1.45
CA SER A 185 -23.23 -8.34 0.54
C SER A 185 -22.32 -7.13 0.82
N VAL A 186 -21.69 -7.09 2.01
CA VAL A 186 -20.64 -6.09 2.34
C VAL A 186 -19.52 -6.11 1.31
N VAL A 187 -19.16 -7.29 0.78
CA VAL A 187 -18.11 -7.43 -0.25
C VAL A 187 -18.46 -6.64 -1.50
N THR A 188 -19.69 -6.77 -1.99
CA THR A 188 -20.16 -6.06 -3.19
C THR A 188 -20.22 -4.56 -2.93
N ARG A 189 -20.79 -4.14 -1.80
CA ARG A 189 -20.88 -2.71 -1.44
C ARG A 189 -19.49 -2.05 -1.33
N LEU A 190 -18.54 -2.73 -0.70
CA LEU A 190 -17.15 -2.25 -0.61
C LEU A 190 -16.49 -2.16 -1.99
N TYR A 191 -16.66 -3.19 -2.82
CA TYR A 191 -16.12 -3.19 -4.17
C TYR A 191 -16.71 -2.05 -5.02
N ASP A 192 -18.03 -1.86 -4.98
CA ASP A 192 -18.72 -0.80 -5.73
C ASP A 192 -18.28 0.60 -5.27
N THR A 193 -18.02 0.76 -3.98
CA THR A 193 -17.49 2.03 -3.45
C THR A 193 -16.04 2.22 -3.87
N ALA A 194 -15.19 1.22 -3.66
CA ALA A 194 -13.76 1.30 -3.90
C ALA A 194 -13.42 1.47 -5.40
N SER A 195 -14.16 0.81 -6.29
CA SER A 195 -13.91 0.86 -7.74
C SER A 195 -14.11 2.26 -8.34
N LYS A 196 -14.87 3.14 -7.67
CA LYS A 196 -15.09 4.53 -8.13
C LYS A 196 -13.85 5.40 -7.94
N TYR A 197 -12.95 5.01 -7.04
CA TYR A 197 -11.80 5.80 -6.59
C TYR A 197 -10.49 5.05 -6.80
N SER A 198 -10.48 4.05 -7.69
CA SER A 198 -9.30 3.23 -7.87
C SER A 198 -9.07 2.82 -9.31
N THR A 199 -7.80 2.57 -9.61
CA THR A 199 -7.38 1.80 -10.77
C THR A 199 -7.00 0.40 -10.32
N THR A 200 -7.68 -0.62 -10.86
CA THR A 200 -7.46 -2.01 -10.42
C THR A 200 -7.71 -3.00 -11.55
N ASN A 201 -6.99 -4.12 -11.54
CA ASN A 201 -7.29 -5.28 -12.37
C ASN A 201 -7.99 -6.41 -11.58
N LEU A 202 -8.45 -6.12 -10.35
CA LEU A 202 -9.32 -7.00 -9.58
C LEU A 202 -10.78 -6.83 -10.07
N SER A 203 -11.39 -7.92 -10.49
CA SER A 203 -12.83 -7.96 -10.74
C SER A 203 -13.61 -8.25 -9.46
N LEU A 204 -14.93 -7.97 -9.47
CA LEU A 204 -15.81 -8.38 -8.37
C LEU A 204 -15.71 -9.89 -8.10
N SER A 205 -15.59 -10.72 -9.15
CA SER A 205 -15.41 -12.17 -8.99
C SER A 205 -14.10 -12.52 -8.26
N ASN A 206 -13.01 -11.81 -8.51
CA ASN A 206 -11.75 -12.00 -7.78
C ASN A 206 -11.93 -11.67 -6.29
N VAL A 207 -12.56 -10.54 -5.98
CA VAL A 207 -12.77 -10.09 -4.60
C VAL A 207 -13.73 -11.04 -3.86
N THR A 208 -14.81 -11.46 -4.51
CA THR A 208 -15.76 -12.44 -3.97
C THR A 208 -15.09 -13.79 -3.70
N TYR A 209 -14.24 -14.28 -4.62
CA TYR A 209 -13.46 -15.50 -4.42
C TYR A 209 -12.53 -15.38 -3.20
N LEU A 210 -11.78 -14.28 -3.08
CA LEU A 210 -10.87 -14.04 -1.95
C LEU A 210 -11.64 -13.97 -0.63
N ALA A 211 -12.76 -13.26 -0.58
CA ALA A 211 -13.62 -13.17 0.60
C ALA A 211 -14.16 -14.55 1.00
N SER A 212 -14.67 -15.34 0.04
CA SER A 212 -15.16 -16.70 0.28
C SER A 212 -14.04 -17.63 0.78
N LEU A 213 -12.83 -17.50 0.22
CA LEU A 213 -11.66 -18.25 0.66
C LEU A 213 -11.28 -17.89 2.11
N MET A 214 -11.27 -16.60 2.44
CA MET A 214 -10.97 -16.14 3.81
C MET A 214 -11.97 -16.71 4.81
N LEU A 215 -13.28 -16.67 4.51
CA LEU A 215 -14.33 -17.24 5.36
C LEU A 215 -14.18 -18.76 5.49
N SER A 216 -14.00 -19.48 4.38
CA SER A 216 -13.87 -20.95 4.38
C SER A 216 -12.65 -21.45 5.16
N LYS A 217 -11.59 -20.66 5.22
CA LYS A 217 -10.36 -20.96 5.96
C LYS A 217 -10.35 -20.40 7.39
N GLY A 218 -11.42 -19.74 7.82
CA GLY A 218 -11.53 -19.13 9.13
C GLY A 218 -10.50 -18.01 9.36
N ILE A 219 -10.11 -17.28 8.31
CA ILE A 219 -9.18 -16.16 8.41
C ILE A 219 -9.93 -14.98 9.04
N THR A 220 -9.62 -14.69 10.29
CA THR A 220 -10.21 -13.56 11.04
C THR A 220 -9.27 -12.37 11.15
N ASN A 221 -8.00 -12.56 10.83
CA ASN A 221 -6.96 -11.53 10.87
C ASN A 221 -5.80 -11.94 9.95
N PHE A 222 -4.87 -11.02 9.71
CA PHE A 222 -3.63 -11.31 8.98
C PHE A 222 -2.43 -10.71 9.72
N ASP A 223 -1.29 -11.36 9.56
CA ASP A 223 -0.02 -10.86 10.06
C ASP A 223 0.39 -9.62 9.28
N THR A 224 0.95 -8.65 9.96
CA THR A 224 1.49 -7.44 9.33
C THR A 224 3.01 -7.37 9.58
N VAL A 225 3.75 -7.08 8.53
CA VAL A 225 5.19 -6.86 8.59
C VAL A 225 5.54 -5.64 7.72
N THR A 226 6.45 -4.81 8.19
CA THR A 226 7.09 -3.77 7.37
C THR A 226 8.48 -4.27 7.02
N LEU A 227 8.97 -4.04 5.80
CA LEU A 227 10.34 -4.37 5.45
C LEU A 227 11.30 -3.69 6.43
N GLU A 228 12.22 -4.47 6.98
CA GLU A 228 13.29 -3.97 7.84
C GLU A 228 14.48 -3.54 6.99
N GLY A 229 15.18 -2.50 7.42
CA GLY A 229 16.32 -1.95 6.69
C GLY A 229 16.75 -0.60 7.24
N ASP A 230 17.65 0.05 6.53
CA ASP A 230 18.25 1.32 6.92
C ASP A 230 17.69 2.47 6.09
N MET A 231 17.31 3.55 6.79
CA MET A 231 16.94 4.82 6.19
C MET A 231 18.17 5.73 6.15
N GLN A 232 18.50 6.25 4.99
CA GLN A 232 19.64 7.13 4.75
C GLN A 232 19.19 8.41 4.06
N GLU A 233 19.97 9.46 4.19
CA GLU A 233 19.84 10.64 3.35
C GLU A 233 20.60 10.43 2.04
N SER A 234 20.01 10.86 0.93
CA SER A 234 20.66 10.73 -0.37
C SER A 234 21.98 11.51 -0.41
N THR A 235 23.00 10.90 -1.01
CA THR A 235 24.27 11.56 -1.29
C THR A 235 24.22 12.42 -2.55
N LYS A 236 23.20 12.21 -3.39
CA LYS A 236 22.95 13.00 -4.59
C LYS A 236 21.88 14.04 -4.28
N LYS A 237 22.17 15.28 -4.65
CA LYS A 237 21.19 16.35 -4.63
C LYS A 237 20.44 16.33 -5.98
N ASP A 238 19.15 16.60 -5.95
CA ASP A 238 18.40 16.85 -7.17
C ASP A 238 18.74 18.23 -7.76
N TYR A 239 18.08 18.62 -8.85
CA TYR A 239 18.30 19.91 -9.50
C TYR A 239 17.96 21.12 -8.62
N ALA A 240 17.24 20.92 -7.50
CA ALA A 240 16.88 21.94 -6.52
C ALA A 240 17.70 21.85 -5.22
N ASP A 241 18.80 21.08 -5.19
CA ASP A 241 19.64 20.81 -4.03
C ASP A 241 18.92 20.12 -2.84
N PHE A 242 17.78 19.49 -3.08
CA PHE A 242 17.08 18.73 -2.04
C PHE A 242 17.76 17.39 -1.75
N VAL A 243 17.90 17.09 -0.45
CA VAL A 243 18.28 15.78 0.06
C VAL A 243 16.97 14.99 0.29
N TYR A 244 16.88 13.78 -0.25
CA TYR A 244 15.73 12.92 -0.09
C TYR A 244 16.10 11.65 0.69
N ALA A 245 15.10 11.00 1.28
CA ALA A 245 15.30 9.78 2.03
C ALA A 245 15.45 8.58 1.07
N GLU A 246 16.39 7.69 1.38
CA GLU A 246 16.59 6.42 0.68
C GLU A 246 16.48 5.29 1.68
N PHE A 247 15.65 4.29 1.40
CA PHE A 247 15.50 3.10 2.22
C PHE A 247 16.14 1.89 1.54
N TYR A 248 17.01 1.21 2.27
CA TYR A 248 17.70 0.01 1.82
C TYR A 248 17.28 -1.16 2.69
N PRO A 249 16.51 -2.15 2.15
CA PRO A 249 16.13 -3.34 2.89
C PRO A 249 17.33 -4.14 3.37
N ASP A 250 17.26 -4.66 4.60
CA ASP A 250 18.19 -5.66 5.11
C ASP A 250 18.02 -6.95 4.28
N LYS A 251 19.08 -7.33 3.57
CA LYS A 251 19.03 -8.43 2.58
C LYS A 251 18.73 -9.78 3.21
N ASP A 252 19.26 -10.05 4.41
CA ASP A 252 19.09 -11.34 5.06
C ASP A 252 17.65 -11.48 5.60
N LYS A 253 17.13 -10.42 6.22
CA LYS A 253 15.76 -10.38 6.71
C LYS A 253 14.74 -10.40 5.57
N LEU A 254 15.03 -9.69 4.47
CA LEU A 254 14.19 -9.70 3.27
C LEU A 254 14.16 -11.11 2.64
N MET A 255 15.31 -11.74 2.50
CA MET A 255 15.40 -13.12 1.97
C MET A 255 14.61 -14.09 2.86
N GLN A 256 14.76 -13.98 4.19
CA GLN A 256 14.03 -14.83 5.12
C GLN A 256 12.51 -14.58 5.02
N LEU A 257 12.08 -13.32 4.94
CA LEU A 257 10.66 -12.96 4.75
C LEU A 257 10.08 -13.58 3.46
N VAL A 258 10.83 -13.51 2.36
CA VAL A 258 10.39 -14.06 1.06
C VAL A 258 10.30 -15.60 1.14
N LEU A 259 11.31 -16.24 1.70
CA LEU A 259 11.31 -17.72 1.87
C LEU A 259 10.13 -18.17 2.75
N ASP A 260 9.90 -17.53 3.89
CA ASP A 260 8.85 -17.90 4.83
C ASP A 260 7.43 -17.60 4.29
N THR A 261 7.31 -16.66 3.36
CA THR A 261 6.01 -16.24 2.82
C THR A 261 5.62 -17.01 1.57
N PHE A 262 6.55 -17.24 0.66
CA PHE A 262 6.23 -17.71 -0.69
C PHE A 262 6.75 -19.14 -0.99
N TYR A 263 7.63 -19.67 -0.16
CA TYR A 263 8.24 -20.98 -0.39
C TYR A 263 7.92 -21.96 0.74
N THR A 264 7.88 -23.23 0.41
CA THR A 264 7.71 -24.33 1.37
C THR A 264 9.00 -25.14 1.38
N LYS A 265 9.56 -25.40 2.57
CA LYS A 265 10.67 -26.33 2.69
C LYS A 265 10.22 -27.70 2.18
N GLN A 266 10.96 -28.29 1.28
CA GLN A 266 10.78 -29.69 0.92
C GLN A 266 11.60 -30.51 1.92
N ASP A 267 10.93 -31.36 2.68
CA ASP A 267 11.62 -32.40 3.44
C ASP A 267 12.23 -33.37 2.44
N LYS A 268 13.57 -33.56 2.55
CA LYS A 268 14.30 -34.52 1.72
C LYS A 268 14.05 -35.94 2.19
#